data_11c6c8b7cd5a95ea7528153e29803b15
#
_entry.id   11c6c8b7cd5a95ea7528153e29803b15
#
_cell.length_a   1.000
_cell.length_b   1.000
_cell.length_c   1.000
_cell.angle_alpha   90.00
_cell.angle_beta   90.00
_cell.angle_gamma   90.00
#
_symmetry.space_group_name_H-M   'P 1'
#
loop_
_entity.id
_entity.type
_entity.pdbx_description
1 polymer ?
#
loop_
_entity_poly.entity_id
_entity_poly.type
_entity_poly.pdbx_seq_one_letter_code
_entity_poly.pdbx_strand_id
1 'polypeptide(L)'
;MEQTLTLACKLQPTLEQASKIEALLQAFADACNYANEQVKSKTTSKATIQAQVYGELREKFGLSANQAVRACARVGMNRKAAKAKGETVKQFRPTSADYDARIFAFREKDWSVSLTLLGCREHIKLNVGNYQRGKLKGRKPTSAQLCKHKDGQYYIHIQLTEKAPDPIKSDKVIGVDFGRREIARTSTGKSWDGKQLNQIRDKFSNTRASVQAKASRKRDATRTKGTRSSRRRCRELLKRLSGKERRFQSWLNHSISAAIIREAKSLNAIVAIENLTGIRERTNQQPRNKTERRRSNNWAFYQLRQFLTYKGIREGVEVVAVNPAYSSQTCHRCLHIGLRSEKTFRCGHCGWHGHADDNGAKVIELIGLSVTQPGGSRILSCSLQDMVLRAAESPAL
;
A
#
# COMPACT_ATOMS: atom_id res chain seq x y z
N MET A 1 -3.34 20.59 -2.66
CA MET A 1 -3.48 19.28 -3.37
C MET A 1 -4.73 18.59 -2.86
N GLU A 2 -5.51 17.90 -3.72
CA GLU A 2 -6.65 17.08 -3.28
C GLU A 2 -6.18 15.64 -3.06
N GLN A 3 -6.64 15.05 -1.97
CA GLN A 3 -6.36 13.66 -1.63
C GLN A 3 -7.67 12.89 -1.47
N THR A 4 -7.75 11.70 -2.09
CA THR A 4 -8.90 10.81 -1.95
C THR A 4 -8.58 9.70 -0.96
N LEU A 5 -9.37 9.61 0.12
CA LEU A 5 -9.37 8.53 1.09
C LEU A 5 -10.51 7.55 0.77
N THR A 6 -10.20 6.27 0.67
CA THR A 6 -11.22 5.23 0.50
C THR A 6 -11.49 4.53 1.84
N LEU A 7 -12.73 4.57 2.31
CA LEU A 7 -13.18 3.91 3.52
C LEU A 7 -13.97 2.64 3.17
N ALA A 8 -13.49 1.49 3.60
CA ALA A 8 -14.22 0.23 3.49
C ALA A 8 -15.22 0.11 4.64
N CYS A 9 -16.50 0.17 4.33
CA CYS A 9 -17.61 0.03 5.28
C CYS A 9 -18.36 -1.27 4.99
N LYS A 10 -18.53 -2.12 6.00
CA LYS A 10 -19.27 -3.37 5.86
C LYS A 10 -20.76 -3.10 5.78
N LEU A 11 -21.44 -3.72 4.83
CA LEU A 11 -22.89 -3.68 4.68
C LEU A 11 -23.56 -4.79 5.52
N GLN A 12 -24.78 -4.52 5.97
CA GLN A 12 -25.66 -5.49 6.64
C GLN A 12 -26.96 -5.66 5.82
N PRO A 13 -26.90 -6.27 4.64
CA PRO A 13 -28.09 -6.51 3.83
C PRO A 13 -28.95 -7.63 4.43
N THR A 14 -30.26 -7.54 4.23
CA THR A 14 -31.18 -8.68 4.40
C THR A 14 -30.88 -9.74 3.32
N LEU A 15 -31.47 -10.94 3.44
CA LEU A 15 -31.32 -11.99 2.43
C LEU A 15 -31.82 -11.55 1.05
N GLU A 16 -32.95 -10.84 1.01
CA GLU A 16 -33.52 -10.28 -0.23
C GLU A 16 -32.58 -9.22 -0.83
N GLN A 17 -32.09 -8.28 -0.01
CA GLN A 17 -31.13 -7.27 -0.46
C GLN A 17 -29.82 -7.90 -0.95
N ALA A 18 -29.35 -8.96 -0.31
CA ALA A 18 -28.16 -9.69 -0.73
C ALA A 18 -28.36 -10.33 -2.11
N SER A 19 -29.53 -10.92 -2.38
CA SER A 19 -29.88 -11.47 -3.70
C SER A 19 -29.88 -10.38 -4.78
N LYS A 20 -30.50 -9.23 -4.50
CA LYS A 20 -30.50 -8.06 -5.41
C LYS A 20 -29.09 -7.51 -5.67
N ILE A 21 -28.22 -7.50 -4.67
CA ILE A 21 -26.80 -7.12 -4.81
C ILE A 21 -26.07 -8.10 -5.75
N GLU A 22 -26.27 -9.41 -5.55
CA GLU A 22 -25.66 -10.43 -6.43
C GLU A 22 -26.10 -10.26 -7.89
N ALA A 23 -27.39 -10.07 -8.11
CA ALA A 23 -27.94 -9.86 -9.44
C ALA A 23 -27.30 -8.62 -10.11
N LEU A 24 -27.18 -7.51 -9.39
CA LEU A 24 -26.51 -6.32 -9.90
C LEU A 24 -25.02 -6.56 -10.20
N LEU A 25 -24.29 -7.20 -9.29
CA LEU A 25 -22.86 -7.47 -9.50
C LEU A 25 -22.64 -8.34 -10.74
N GLN A 26 -23.51 -9.33 -10.96
CA GLN A 26 -23.47 -10.18 -12.16
C GLN A 26 -23.75 -9.36 -13.42
N ALA A 27 -24.89 -8.64 -13.47
CA ALA A 27 -25.26 -7.82 -14.61
C ALA A 27 -24.20 -6.76 -14.95
N PHE A 28 -23.61 -6.13 -13.93
CA PHE A 28 -22.56 -5.13 -14.14
C PHE A 28 -21.26 -5.74 -14.69
N ALA A 29 -20.87 -6.93 -14.23
CA ALA A 29 -19.70 -7.64 -14.76
C ALA A 29 -19.93 -8.09 -16.21
N ASP A 30 -21.10 -8.64 -16.51
CA ASP A 30 -21.47 -9.10 -17.85
C ASP A 30 -21.55 -7.92 -18.83
N ALA A 31 -22.11 -6.79 -18.40
CA ALA A 31 -22.11 -5.55 -19.17
C ALA A 31 -20.69 -5.04 -19.46
N CYS A 32 -19.77 -5.11 -18.47
CA CYS A 32 -18.38 -4.75 -18.70
C CYS A 32 -17.68 -5.70 -19.68
N ASN A 33 -17.93 -7.02 -19.59
CA ASN A 33 -17.37 -7.99 -20.52
C ASN A 33 -17.91 -7.74 -21.93
N TYR A 34 -19.22 -7.60 -22.07
CA TYR A 34 -19.86 -7.28 -23.34
C TYR A 34 -19.27 -6.00 -23.97
N ALA A 35 -19.20 -4.90 -23.22
CA ALA A 35 -18.62 -3.66 -23.71
C ALA A 35 -17.14 -3.83 -24.11
N ASN A 36 -16.40 -4.68 -23.41
CA ASN A 36 -15.01 -4.97 -23.75
C ASN A 36 -14.87 -5.81 -25.02
N GLU A 37 -15.83 -6.63 -25.36
CA GLU A 37 -15.85 -7.46 -26.58
C GLU A 37 -16.30 -6.66 -27.81
N GLN A 38 -17.36 -5.86 -27.68
CA GLN A 38 -17.96 -5.14 -28.81
C GLN A 38 -17.11 -3.96 -29.31
N VAL A 39 -16.26 -3.40 -28.46
CA VAL A 39 -15.50 -2.18 -28.80
C VAL A 39 -14.08 -2.53 -29.26
N LYS A 40 -13.57 -1.87 -30.32
CA LYS A 40 -12.22 -2.08 -30.86
C LYS A 40 -11.17 -2.04 -29.75
N SER A 41 -10.20 -2.95 -29.79
CA SER A 41 -9.20 -3.16 -28.71
C SER A 41 -8.38 -1.91 -28.35
N LYS A 42 -8.12 -1.04 -29.30
CA LYS A 42 -7.36 0.22 -29.09
C LYS A 42 -8.15 1.32 -28.40
N THR A 43 -9.50 1.21 -28.32
CA THR A 43 -10.38 2.24 -27.76
C THR A 43 -10.30 2.22 -26.22
N THR A 44 -9.86 3.33 -25.63
CA THR A 44 -9.77 3.51 -24.16
C THR A 44 -10.63 4.68 -23.65
N SER A 45 -11.21 5.48 -24.56
CA SER A 45 -12.07 6.61 -24.21
C SER A 45 -13.44 6.14 -23.72
N LYS A 46 -13.85 6.60 -22.53
CA LYS A 46 -15.19 6.35 -21.98
C LYS A 46 -16.28 6.81 -22.94
N ALA A 47 -16.14 8.02 -23.52
CA ALA A 47 -17.15 8.60 -24.40
C ALA A 47 -17.35 7.76 -25.65
N THR A 48 -16.28 7.31 -26.29
CA THR A 48 -16.33 6.44 -27.46
C THR A 48 -16.96 5.08 -27.17
N ILE A 49 -16.61 4.47 -26.03
CA ILE A 49 -17.21 3.19 -25.59
C ILE A 49 -18.69 3.40 -25.33
N GLN A 50 -19.07 4.46 -24.63
CA GLN A 50 -20.45 4.80 -24.33
C GLN A 50 -21.28 5.01 -25.59
N ALA A 51 -20.77 5.74 -26.58
CA ALA A 51 -21.47 5.99 -27.83
C ALA A 51 -21.80 4.70 -28.62
N GLN A 52 -20.97 3.65 -28.48
CA GLN A 52 -21.14 2.40 -29.22
C GLN A 52 -22.08 1.40 -28.52
N VAL A 53 -22.04 1.30 -27.19
CA VAL A 53 -22.71 0.19 -26.49
C VAL A 53 -23.70 0.61 -25.41
N TYR A 54 -23.90 1.90 -25.15
CA TYR A 54 -24.73 2.39 -24.05
C TYR A 54 -26.18 1.86 -24.08
N GLY A 55 -26.84 1.91 -25.25
CA GLY A 55 -28.20 1.43 -25.43
C GLY A 55 -28.32 -0.07 -25.09
N GLU A 56 -27.45 -0.87 -25.66
CA GLU A 56 -27.42 -2.32 -25.46
C GLU A 56 -27.09 -2.71 -24.01
N LEU A 57 -26.23 -1.95 -23.32
CA LEU A 57 -25.96 -2.22 -21.90
C LEU A 57 -27.18 -2.02 -21.02
N ARG A 58 -28.05 -1.06 -21.35
CA ARG A 58 -29.29 -0.84 -20.64
C ARG A 58 -30.35 -1.91 -20.94
N GLU A 59 -30.50 -2.24 -22.20
CA GLU A 59 -31.52 -3.17 -22.68
C GLU A 59 -31.21 -4.62 -22.27
N LYS A 60 -30.01 -5.11 -22.57
CA LYS A 60 -29.61 -6.51 -22.32
C LYS A 60 -29.36 -6.85 -20.86
N PHE A 61 -28.86 -5.90 -20.09
CA PHE A 61 -28.43 -6.15 -18.69
C PHE A 61 -29.29 -5.42 -17.65
N GLY A 62 -30.30 -4.68 -18.03
CA GLY A 62 -31.20 -3.97 -17.13
C GLY A 62 -30.53 -2.87 -16.31
N LEU A 63 -29.38 -2.35 -16.77
CA LEU A 63 -28.64 -1.31 -16.06
C LEU A 63 -29.34 0.04 -16.16
N SER A 64 -29.37 0.78 -15.06
CA SER A 64 -29.77 2.19 -15.10
C SER A 64 -28.80 3.02 -15.94
N ALA A 65 -29.22 4.19 -16.39
CA ALA A 65 -28.41 5.09 -17.22
C ALA A 65 -27.00 5.32 -16.62
N ASN A 66 -26.94 5.63 -15.33
CA ASN A 66 -25.66 5.88 -14.67
C ASN A 66 -24.82 4.62 -14.46
N GLN A 67 -25.43 3.48 -14.20
CA GLN A 67 -24.72 2.20 -14.11
C GLN A 67 -24.08 1.82 -15.45
N ALA A 68 -24.78 1.98 -16.58
CA ALA A 68 -24.24 1.76 -17.91
C ALA A 68 -23.05 2.68 -18.22
N VAL A 69 -23.16 3.98 -17.87
CA VAL A 69 -22.06 4.95 -17.99
C VAL A 69 -20.85 4.54 -17.12
N ARG A 70 -21.09 3.99 -15.91
CA ARG A 70 -20.02 3.50 -15.04
C ARG A 70 -19.36 2.23 -15.56
N ALA A 71 -20.11 1.33 -16.19
CA ALA A 71 -19.57 0.15 -16.87
C ALA A 71 -18.63 0.57 -18.02
N CYS A 72 -19.05 1.49 -18.89
CA CYS A 72 -18.21 2.04 -19.96
C CYS A 72 -16.93 2.69 -19.41
N ALA A 73 -17.04 3.47 -18.33
CA ALA A 73 -15.89 4.10 -17.67
C ALA A 73 -14.92 3.05 -17.11
N ARG A 74 -15.43 2.00 -16.48
CA ARG A 74 -14.60 0.89 -15.94
C ARG A 74 -13.84 0.18 -17.04
N VAL A 75 -14.48 -0.14 -18.16
CA VAL A 75 -13.81 -0.76 -19.30
C VAL A 75 -12.71 0.14 -19.84
N GLY A 76 -12.99 1.42 -20.06
CA GLY A 76 -12.01 2.40 -20.56
C GLY A 76 -10.79 2.53 -19.65
N MET A 77 -11.00 2.62 -18.33
CA MET A 77 -9.91 2.68 -17.35
C MET A 77 -9.06 1.39 -17.31
N ASN A 78 -9.71 0.21 -17.35
CA ASN A 78 -8.98 -1.07 -17.34
C ASN A 78 -8.18 -1.26 -18.64
N ARG A 79 -8.70 -0.87 -19.80
CA ARG A 79 -7.98 -0.89 -21.07
C ARG A 79 -6.78 0.05 -21.06
N LYS A 80 -6.95 1.27 -20.52
CA LYS A 80 -5.85 2.23 -20.36
C LYS A 80 -4.74 1.67 -19.46
N ALA A 81 -5.11 1.05 -18.34
CA ALA A 81 -4.16 0.42 -17.42
C ALA A 81 -3.47 -0.80 -18.03
N ALA A 82 -4.18 -1.65 -18.77
CA ALA A 82 -3.64 -2.81 -19.46
C ALA A 82 -2.65 -2.38 -20.57
N LYS A 83 -3.02 -1.38 -21.37
CA LYS A 83 -2.14 -0.81 -22.40
C LYS A 83 -0.84 -0.27 -21.82
N ALA A 84 -0.88 0.42 -20.68
CA ALA A 84 0.32 0.94 -20.01
C ALA A 84 1.26 -0.16 -19.50
N LYS A 85 0.76 -1.39 -19.30
CA LYS A 85 1.53 -2.57 -18.86
C LYS A 85 1.89 -3.53 -19.98
N GLY A 86 1.43 -3.28 -21.20
CA GLY A 86 1.56 -4.23 -22.32
C GLY A 86 0.74 -5.52 -22.14
N GLU A 87 -0.34 -5.47 -21.33
CA GLU A 87 -1.21 -6.61 -21.03
C GLU A 87 -2.57 -6.46 -21.72
N THR A 88 -3.31 -7.56 -21.81
CA THR A 88 -4.73 -7.57 -22.20
C THR A 88 -5.64 -7.39 -21.00
N VAL A 89 -6.86 -6.87 -21.21
CA VAL A 89 -7.86 -6.76 -20.15
C VAL A 89 -8.37 -8.15 -19.80
N LYS A 90 -8.27 -8.50 -18.51
CA LYS A 90 -8.83 -9.75 -17.98
C LYS A 90 -10.36 -9.67 -17.88
N GLN A 91 -11.02 -10.82 -17.97
CA GLN A 91 -12.47 -10.94 -17.77
C GLN A 91 -12.91 -10.28 -16.46
N PHE A 92 -13.95 -9.44 -16.52
CA PHE A 92 -14.57 -8.84 -15.36
C PHE A 92 -15.36 -9.89 -14.59
N ARG A 93 -15.16 -9.94 -13.28
CA ARG A 93 -15.84 -10.87 -12.38
C ARG A 93 -16.92 -10.13 -11.58
N PRO A 94 -18.00 -10.80 -11.13
CA PRO A 94 -19.09 -10.19 -10.38
C PRO A 94 -18.68 -9.89 -8.92
N THR A 95 -17.65 -9.08 -8.76
CA THR A 95 -17.08 -8.75 -7.44
C THR A 95 -17.25 -7.31 -7.04
N SER A 96 -17.55 -6.41 -7.98
CA SER A 96 -17.73 -4.99 -7.66
C SER A 96 -18.50 -4.22 -8.73
N ALA A 97 -19.20 -3.16 -8.30
CA ALA A 97 -19.89 -2.19 -9.16
C ALA A 97 -19.57 -0.76 -8.70
N ASP A 98 -19.39 0.18 -9.65
CA ASP A 98 -19.05 1.58 -9.37
C ASP A 98 -20.29 2.44 -9.26
N TYR A 99 -20.26 3.39 -8.31
CA TYR A 99 -21.35 4.30 -7.99
C TYR A 99 -20.90 5.76 -8.03
N ASP A 100 -21.82 6.64 -8.41
CA ASP A 100 -21.70 8.10 -8.29
C ASP A 100 -22.84 8.69 -7.47
N ALA A 101 -22.84 10.00 -7.27
CA ALA A 101 -23.82 10.71 -6.45
C ALA A 101 -25.28 10.54 -6.89
N ARG A 102 -25.54 10.13 -8.15
CA ARG A 102 -26.90 9.93 -8.66
C ARG A 102 -27.50 8.58 -8.26
N ILE A 103 -26.64 7.58 -8.09
CA ILE A 103 -27.03 6.20 -7.79
C ILE A 103 -26.57 5.73 -6.40
N PHE A 104 -25.87 6.59 -5.67
CA PHE A 104 -25.39 6.37 -4.29
C PHE A 104 -25.66 7.60 -3.43
N ALA A 105 -26.10 7.36 -2.18
CA ALA A 105 -26.12 8.39 -1.16
C ALA A 105 -25.76 7.78 0.21
N PHE A 106 -24.95 8.48 0.98
CA PHE A 106 -24.69 8.17 2.39
C PHE A 106 -25.67 8.91 3.28
N ARG A 107 -26.21 8.23 4.28
CA ARG A 107 -27.17 8.76 5.28
C ARG A 107 -26.54 8.62 6.66
N GLU A 108 -26.14 9.76 7.22
CA GLU A 108 -25.52 9.80 8.54
C GLU A 108 -26.53 9.49 9.66
N LYS A 109 -27.79 9.94 9.52
CA LYS A 109 -28.84 9.83 10.54
C LYS A 109 -29.02 8.38 11.04
N ASP A 110 -28.99 7.42 10.16
CA ASP A 110 -29.23 6.00 10.44
C ASP A 110 -28.03 5.10 10.08
N TRP A 111 -26.91 5.69 9.77
CA TRP A 111 -25.68 4.99 9.33
C TRP A 111 -25.97 3.99 8.24
N SER A 112 -26.67 4.42 7.21
CA SER A 112 -27.02 3.61 6.05
C SER A 112 -26.52 4.22 4.75
N VAL A 113 -26.60 3.42 3.70
CA VAL A 113 -26.38 3.88 2.33
C VAL A 113 -27.59 3.57 1.49
N SER A 114 -27.94 4.49 0.60
CA SER A 114 -28.96 4.31 -0.42
C SER A 114 -28.26 3.95 -1.73
N LEU A 115 -28.56 2.78 -2.27
CA LEU A 115 -27.94 2.22 -3.49
C LEU A 115 -29.01 1.93 -4.53
N THR A 116 -28.81 2.39 -5.77
CA THR A 116 -29.62 1.93 -6.90
C THR A 116 -29.12 0.55 -7.32
N LEU A 117 -29.99 -0.44 -7.20
CA LEU A 117 -29.79 -1.80 -7.69
C LEU A 117 -30.51 -1.98 -9.05
N LEU A 118 -30.72 -3.22 -9.52
CA LEU A 118 -31.50 -3.46 -10.74
C LEU A 118 -32.98 -3.17 -10.47
N GLY A 119 -33.52 -2.19 -11.18
CA GLY A 119 -34.96 -1.84 -11.12
C GLY A 119 -35.44 -1.19 -9.80
N CYS A 120 -34.59 -1.11 -8.76
CA CYS A 120 -35.01 -0.58 -7.45
C CYS A 120 -33.91 0.22 -6.75
N ARG A 121 -34.27 0.93 -5.69
CA ARG A 121 -33.35 1.63 -4.82
C ARG A 121 -33.52 1.11 -3.40
N GLU A 122 -32.42 0.66 -2.81
CA GLU A 122 -32.39 0.01 -1.49
C GLU A 122 -31.63 0.84 -0.46
N HIS A 123 -32.11 0.79 0.78
CA HIS A 123 -31.44 1.36 1.94
C HIS A 123 -30.79 0.25 2.76
N ILE A 124 -29.47 0.24 2.84
CA ILE A 124 -28.72 -0.83 3.49
C ILE A 124 -27.92 -0.27 4.65
N LYS A 125 -28.09 -0.85 5.84
CA LYS A 125 -27.37 -0.46 7.05
C LYS A 125 -25.87 -0.75 6.94
N LEU A 126 -25.07 0.14 7.53
CA LEU A 126 -23.63 -0.01 7.63
C LEU A 126 -23.25 -0.56 9.02
N ASN A 127 -22.33 -1.52 9.02
CA ASN A 127 -21.62 -1.93 10.22
C ASN A 127 -20.27 -1.21 10.24
N VAL A 128 -20.21 -0.06 10.93
CA VAL A 128 -19.05 0.83 10.95
C VAL A 128 -18.59 1.09 12.39
N GLY A 129 -17.28 1.01 12.59
CA GLY A 129 -16.63 1.34 13.85
C GLY A 129 -16.38 2.84 14.01
N ASN A 130 -15.81 3.22 15.15
CA ASN A 130 -15.56 4.62 15.51
C ASN A 130 -14.68 5.37 14.49
N TYR A 131 -13.71 4.68 13.89
CA TYR A 131 -12.84 5.28 12.86
C TYR A 131 -13.65 5.72 11.63
N GLN A 132 -14.46 4.81 11.06
CA GLN A 132 -15.28 5.13 9.89
C GLN A 132 -16.31 6.22 10.23
N ARG A 133 -16.95 6.12 11.39
CA ARG A 133 -17.90 7.13 11.88
C ARG A 133 -17.24 8.51 11.97
N GLY A 134 -16.08 8.61 12.60
CA GLY A 134 -15.36 9.87 12.73
C GLY A 134 -14.94 10.47 11.38
N LYS A 135 -14.67 9.63 10.36
CA LYS A 135 -14.32 10.10 9.01
C LYS A 135 -15.53 10.46 8.14
N LEU A 136 -16.68 9.83 8.37
CA LEU A 136 -17.89 10.07 7.57
C LEU A 136 -18.79 11.17 8.16
N LYS A 137 -18.66 11.47 9.45
CA LYS A 137 -19.48 12.48 10.15
C LYS A 137 -19.38 13.84 9.45
N GLY A 138 -20.54 14.43 9.14
CA GLY A 138 -20.65 15.73 8.45
C GLY A 138 -20.21 15.71 6.97
N ARG A 139 -19.96 14.54 6.39
CA ARG A 139 -19.48 14.42 4.99
C ARG A 139 -20.61 13.99 4.05
N LYS A 140 -20.53 14.45 2.79
CA LYS A 140 -21.43 14.07 1.71
C LYS A 140 -20.61 13.41 0.58
N PRO A 141 -20.22 12.14 0.72
CA PRO A 141 -19.45 11.45 -0.32
C PRO A 141 -20.30 11.29 -1.57
N THR A 142 -19.67 11.51 -2.73
CA THR A 142 -20.31 11.46 -4.05
C THR A 142 -19.90 10.26 -4.88
N SER A 143 -18.97 9.45 -4.40
CA SER A 143 -18.42 8.30 -5.13
C SER A 143 -18.21 7.13 -4.20
N ALA A 144 -18.59 5.95 -4.67
CA ALA A 144 -18.41 4.70 -3.93
C ALA A 144 -18.25 3.51 -4.88
N GLN A 145 -17.79 2.38 -4.33
CA GLN A 145 -17.74 1.10 -5.02
C GLN A 145 -18.35 0.02 -4.13
N LEU A 146 -19.40 -0.63 -4.61
CA LEU A 146 -19.95 -1.83 -3.98
C LEU A 146 -19.04 -3.01 -4.28
N CYS A 147 -18.65 -3.77 -3.25
CA CYS A 147 -17.73 -4.89 -3.38
C CYS A 147 -18.22 -6.13 -2.63
N LYS A 148 -18.08 -7.29 -3.25
CA LYS A 148 -18.16 -8.59 -2.60
C LYS A 148 -16.76 -9.08 -2.29
N HIS A 149 -16.44 -9.25 -1.03
CA HIS A 149 -15.13 -9.73 -0.61
C HIS A 149 -15.07 -11.27 -0.64
N LYS A 150 -13.84 -11.81 -0.50
CA LYS A 150 -13.58 -13.26 -0.53
C LYS A 150 -14.21 -14.03 0.64
N ASP A 151 -14.60 -13.34 1.70
CA ASP A 151 -15.32 -13.89 2.85
C ASP A 151 -16.83 -14.03 2.59
N GLY A 152 -17.30 -13.65 1.39
CA GLY A 152 -18.70 -13.65 1.00
C GLY A 152 -19.49 -12.44 1.51
N GLN A 153 -18.85 -11.52 2.25
CA GLN A 153 -19.50 -10.34 2.80
C GLN A 153 -19.47 -9.16 1.81
N TYR A 154 -20.45 -8.28 1.94
CA TYR A 154 -20.56 -7.07 1.12
C TYR A 154 -19.98 -5.87 1.83
N TYR A 155 -19.31 -5.05 1.06
CA TYR A 155 -18.70 -3.79 1.52
C TYR A 155 -19.02 -2.68 0.55
N ILE A 156 -19.16 -1.48 1.07
CA ILE A 156 -19.15 -0.27 0.27
C ILE A 156 -17.84 0.49 0.55
N HIS A 157 -17.06 0.71 -0.48
CA HIS A 157 -15.83 1.49 -0.44
C HIS A 157 -16.20 2.93 -0.77
N ILE A 158 -16.39 3.75 0.24
CA ILE A 158 -16.77 5.17 0.11
C ILE A 158 -15.51 6.00 -0.11
N GLN A 159 -15.53 6.84 -1.13
CA GLN A 159 -14.44 7.75 -1.46
C GLN A 159 -14.74 9.13 -0.87
N LEU A 160 -13.79 9.63 -0.07
CA LEU A 160 -13.81 10.97 0.50
C LEU A 160 -12.65 11.76 -0.12
N THR A 161 -12.97 12.85 -0.78
CA THR A 161 -11.97 13.79 -1.27
C THR A 161 -11.82 14.92 -0.26
N GLU A 162 -10.60 15.15 0.19
CA GLU A 162 -10.25 16.22 1.13
C GLU A 162 -9.15 17.08 0.50
N LYS A 163 -9.22 18.39 0.74
CA LYS A 163 -8.10 19.28 0.45
C LYS A 163 -6.99 18.99 1.46
N ALA A 164 -5.83 18.59 1.00
CA ALA A 164 -4.69 18.41 1.88
C ALA A 164 -4.26 19.76 2.45
N PRO A 165 -3.83 19.83 3.72
CA PRO A 165 -3.19 21.03 4.25
C PRO A 165 -1.94 21.36 3.45
N ASP A 166 -1.57 22.61 3.45
CA ASP A 166 -0.33 23.03 2.79
C ASP A 166 0.87 22.42 3.51
N PRO A 167 1.92 22.02 2.79
CA PRO A 167 3.10 21.44 3.38
C PRO A 167 3.75 22.39 4.40
N ILE A 168 4.14 21.83 5.53
CA ILE A 168 4.90 22.53 6.55
C ILE A 168 6.24 22.96 5.93
N LYS A 169 6.52 24.25 5.92
CA LYS A 169 7.85 24.79 5.62
C LYS A 169 8.69 24.68 6.89
N SER A 170 9.78 23.94 6.85
CA SER A 170 10.62 23.71 8.01
C SER A 170 12.08 23.56 7.62
N ASP A 171 12.93 24.01 8.50
CA ASP A 171 14.39 23.81 8.49
C ASP A 171 14.81 22.51 9.22
N LYS A 172 13.85 21.80 9.81
CA LYS A 172 14.09 20.54 10.50
C LYS A 172 13.73 19.36 9.62
N VAL A 173 14.58 18.34 9.63
CA VAL A 173 14.36 17.09 8.92
C VAL A 173 14.53 15.93 9.90
N ILE A 174 13.69 14.92 9.78
CA ILE A 174 13.86 13.61 10.43
C ILE A 174 14.30 12.63 9.37
N GLY A 175 15.51 12.11 9.47
CA GLY A 175 16.00 11.02 8.63
C GLY A 175 15.45 9.68 9.10
N VAL A 176 15.03 8.82 8.17
CA VAL A 176 14.51 7.47 8.47
C VAL A 176 15.26 6.44 7.66
N ASP A 177 16.04 5.62 8.34
CA ASP A 177 16.69 4.44 7.77
C ASP A 177 15.73 3.24 7.78
N PHE A 178 15.62 2.53 6.64
CA PHE A 178 14.79 1.35 6.48
C PHE A 178 15.62 0.07 6.43
N GLY A 179 15.38 -0.81 7.39
CA GLY A 179 16.10 -2.07 7.50
C GLY A 179 15.23 -3.32 7.46
N ARG A 180 15.88 -4.47 7.31
CA ARG A 180 15.25 -5.79 7.38
C ARG A 180 15.20 -6.35 8.80
N ARG A 181 16.19 -6.02 9.64
CA ARG A 181 16.27 -6.40 11.07
C ARG A 181 15.54 -5.38 11.92
N GLU A 182 15.84 -4.12 11.78
CA GLU A 182 15.03 -2.99 12.24
C GLU A 182 14.23 -2.47 11.05
N ILE A 183 12.92 -2.41 11.18
CA ILE A 183 12.03 -2.04 10.06
C ILE A 183 12.22 -0.59 9.68
N ALA A 184 12.37 0.27 10.69
CA ALA A 184 12.67 1.68 10.56
C ALA A 184 13.39 2.19 11.80
N ARG A 185 14.32 3.12 11.61
CA ARG A 185 14.99 3.89 12.65
C ARG A 185 15.04 5.35 12.27
N THR A 186 14.67 6.24 13.20
CA THR A 186 14.69 7.69 12.97
C THR A 186 15.95 8.30 13.53
N SER A 187 16.39 9.42 12.96
CA SER A 187 17.51 10.22 13.46
C SER A 187 17.28 10.78 14.87
N THR A 188 16.02 10.83 15.30
CA THR A 188 15.60 11.20 16.67
C THR A 188 15.74 10.06 17.67
N GLY A 189 16.18 8.86 17.24
CA GLY A 189 16.47 7.70 18.11
C GLY A 189 15.31 6.70 18.26
N LYS A 190 14.14 6.93 17.65
CA LYS A 190 13.05 5.92 17.66
C LYS A 190 13.38 4.76 16.73
N SER A 191 13.07 3.54 17.17
CA SER A 191 13.28 2.35 16.39
C SER A 191 12.10 1.37 16.47
N TRP A 192 11.92 0.60 15.41
CA TRP A 192 10.92 -0.46 15.32
C TRP A 192 11.58 -1.77 14.91
N ASP A 193 11.70 -2.67 15.90
CA ASP A 193 12.32 -3.99 15.73
C ASP A 193 11.46 -4.91 14.84
N GLY A 194 12.14 -5.61 13.94
CA GLY A 194 11.54 -6.63 13.08
C GLY A 194 11.49 -8.03 13.67
N LYS A 195 11.95 -8.27 14.91
CA LYS A 195 12.01 -9.63 15.51
C LYS A 195 10.66 -10.31 15.55
N GLN A 196 9.65 -9.66 16.13
CA GLN A 196 8.28 -10.21 16.18
C GLN A 196 7.72 -10.48 14.78
N LEU A 197 7.94 -9.57 13.83
CA LEU A 197 7.50 -9.76 12.45
C LEU A 197 8.15 -11.00 11.83
N ASN A 198 9.45 -11.17 12.00
CA ASN A 198 10.17 -12.32 11.46
C ASN A 198 9.73 -13.64 12.11
N GLN A 199 9.53 -13.66 13.42
CA GLN A 199 8.97 -14.83 14.15
C GLN A 199 7.58 -15.22 13.64
N ILE A 200 6.70 -14.24 13.47
CA ILE A 200 5.34 -14.46 12.93
C ILE A 200 5.41 -14.98 11.49
N ARG A 201 6.26 -14.40 10.64
CA ARG A 201 6.47 -14.85 9.26
C ARG A 201 7.00 -16.29 9.19
N ASP A 202 7.96 -16.62 10.03
CA ASP A 202 8.54 -17.96 10.08
C ASP A 202 7.50 -18.96 10.58
N LYS A 203 6.74 -18.64 11.63
CA LYS A 203 5.61 -19.46 12.11
C LYS A 203 4.58 -19.70 11.00
N PHE A 204 4.13 -18.65 10.30
CA PHE A 204 3.17 -18.82 9.18
C PHE A 204 3.75 -19.62 8.03
N SER A 205 5.02 -19.43 7.68
CA SER A 205 5.69 -20.18 6.64
C SER A 205 5.78 -21.66 6.97
N ASN A 206 6.21 -22.01 8.18
CA ASN A 206 6.34 -23.39 8.63
C ASN A 206 4.97 -24.08 8.73
N THR A 207 3.96 -23.40 9.29
CA THR A 207 2.59 -23.91 9.34
C THR A 207 2.04 -24.14 7.93
N ARG A 208 2.25 -23.19 6.99
CA ARG A 208 1.81 -23.33 5.60
C ARG A 208 2.50 -24.51 4.93
N ALA A 209 3.81 -24.63 5.05
CA ALA A 209 4.59 -25.74 4.47
C ALA A 209 4.10 -27.11 5.00
N SER A 210 3.91 -27.24 6.31
CA SER A 210 3.39 -28.47 6.93
C SER A 210 1.99 -28.83 6.41
N VAL A 211 1.08 -27.85 6.34
CA VAL A 211 -0.30 -28.08 5.85
C VAL A 211 -0.31 -28.38 4.36
N GLN A 212 0.53 -27.73 3.55
CA GLN A 212 0.68 -28.02 2.12
C GLN A 212 1.23 -29.43 1.89
N ALA A 213 2.25 -29.85 2.62
CA ALA A 213 2.78 -31.20 2.55
C ALA A 213 1.70 -32.25 2.86
N LYS A 214 0.87 -32.01 3.89
CA LYS A 214 -0.27 -32.90 4.23
C LYS A 214 -1.34 -32.91 3.13
N ALA A 215 -1.60 -31.77 2.51
CA ALA A 215 -2.59 -31.64 1.43
C ALA A 215 -2.13 -32.31 0.12
N SER A 216 -0.82 -32.38 -0.14
CA SER A 216 -0.21 -32.91 -1.38
C SER A 216 0.10 -34.41 -1.32
N ARG A 217 0.05 -35.05 -0.15
CA ARG A 217 0.34 -36.48 -0.04
C ARG A 217 -0.61 -37.30 -0.92
N LYS A 218 -0.04 -38.00 -1.91
CA LYS A 218 -0.78 -38.95 -2.75
C LYS A 218 -1.27 -40.11 -1.86
N ARG A 219 -2.38 -40.71 -2.28
CA ARG A 219 -2.91 -41.94 -1.67
C ARG A 219 -1.87 -43.04 -1.91
N ASP A 220 -1.19 -43.47 -0.88
CA ASP A 220 -0.42 -44.69 -0.93
C ASP A 220 -1.42 -45.83 -0.80
N ALA A 221 -1.40 -46.81 -1.70
CA ALA A 221 -2.37 -47.89 -1.78
C ALA A 221 -2.38 -48.76 -0.49
N THR A 222 -1.32 -48.68 0.32
CA THR A 222 -1.10 -49.50 1.51
C THR A 222 -1.35 -48.75 2.84
N ARG A 223 -1.65 -47.47 2.85
CA ARG A 223 -1.88 -46.68 4.08
C ARG A 223 -3.20 -45.91 4.04
N THR A 224 -4.11 -46.29 4.95
CA THR A 224 -5.41 -45.66 5.24
C THR A 224 -5.34 -44.20 5.75
N LYS A 225 -4.18 -43.54 5.71
CA LYS A 225 -3.94 -42.18 6.23
C LYS A 225 -3.93 -41.12 5.13
N GLY A 226 -5.07 -40.57 4.83
CA GLY A 226 -5.21 -39.45 3.91
C GLY A 226 -6.59 -39.39 3.25
N THR A 227 -7.66 -39.43 4.05
CA THR A 227 -9.03 -39.39 3.58
C THR A 227 -9.27 -38.10 2.78
N ARG A 228 -10.20 -38.14 1.81
CA ARG A 228 -10.67 -36.97 1.04
C ARG A 228 -11.06 -35.82 1.98
N SER A 229 -11.59 -36.13 3.17
CA SER A 229 -11.94 -35.20 4.23
C SER A 229 -10.71 -34.48 4.84
N SER A 230 -9.58 -35.19 5.09
CA SER A 230 -8.39 -34.55 5.67
C SER A 230 -7.72 -33.56 4.68
N ARG A 231 -7.70 -33.86 3.38
CA ARG A 231 -7.19 -32.95 2.34
C ARG A 231 -8.08 -31.72 2.20
N ARG A 232 -9.38 -31.87 2.28
CA ARG A 232 -10.34 -30.76 2.28
C ARG A 232 -10.08 -29.82 3.48
N ARG A 233 -9.97 -30.37 4.70
CA ARG A 233 -9.65 -29.59 5.91
C ARG A 233 -8.32 -28.84 5.80
N CYS A 234 -7.28 -29.47 5.24
CA CYS A 234 -6.01 -28.80 4.99
C CYS A 234 -6.16 -27.60 4.02
N ARG A 235 -6.91 -27.75 2.93
CA ARG A 235 -7.19 -26.65 1.97
C ARG A 235 -7.99 -25.53 2.62
N GLU A 236 -8.98 -25.84 3.43
CA GLU A 236 -9.76 -24.85 4.19
C GLU A 236 -8.89 -24.09 5.19
N LEU A 237 -7.99 -24.79 5.87
CA LEU A 237 -7.02 -24.16 6.77
C LEU A 237 -6.06 -23.23 6.02
N LEU A 238 -5.52 -23.67 4.87
CA LEU A 238 -4.69 -22.83 4.02
C LEU A 238 -5.45 -21.56 3.53
N LYS A 239 -6.73 -21.70 3.18
CA LYS A 239 -7.59 -20.57 2.81
C LYS A 239 -7.76 -19.59 3.98
N ARG A 240 -7.98 -20.07 5.20
CA ARG A 240 -8.08 -19.23 6.43
C ARG A 240 -6.76 -18.55 6.80
N LEU A 241 -5.62 -19.22 6.59
CA LEU A 241 -4.29 -18.64 6.81
C LEU A 241 -3.91 -17.62 5.73
N SER A 242 -4.54 -17.70 4.56
CA SER A 242 -4.23 -16.81 3.44
C SER A 242 -4.44 -15.33 3.80
N GLY A 243 -3.43 -14.53 3.55
CA GLY A 243 -3.48 -13.09 3.78
C GLY A 243 -3.29 -12.62 5.23
N LYS A 244 -3.24 -13.51 6.24
CA LYS A 244 -3.01 -13.11 7.65
C LYS A 244 -1.67 -12.40 7.82
N GLU A 245 -0.59 -12.96 7.26
CA GLU A 245 0.74 -12.37 7.28
C GLU A 245 0.76 -10.98 6.62
N ARG A 246 0.13 -10.85 5.44
CA ARG A 246 0.04 -9.57 4.73
C ARG A 246 -0.76 -8.53 5.52
N ARG A 247 -1.86 -8.91 6.16
CA ARG A 247 -2.64 -8.01 7.01
C ARG A 247 -1.84 -7.54 8.22
N PHE A 248 -1.12 -8.44 8.88
CA PHE A 248 -0.24 -8.10 10.01
C PHE A 248 0.87 -7.14 9.58
N GLN A 249 1.53 -7.41 8.46
CA GLN A 249 2.55 -6.51 7.89
C GLN A 249 1.98 -5.13 7.56
N SER A 250 0.79 -5.10 6.97
CA SER A 250 0.12 -3.84 6.64
C SER A 250 -0.24 -3.05 7.91
N TRP A 251 -0.77 -3.71 8.93
CA TRP A 251 -1.05 -3.09 10.23
C TRP A 251 0.22 -2.50 10.86
N LEU A 252 1.31 -3.26 10.87
CA LEU A 252 2.59 -2.80 11.42
C LEU A 252 3.11 -1.57 10.66
N ASN A 253 3.10 -1.60 9.32
CA ASN A 253 3.51 -0.47 8.51
C ASN A 253 2.60 0.75 8.71
N HIS A 254 1.30 0.55 8.94
CA HIS A 254 0.38 1.63 9.31
C HIS A 254 0.72 2.24 10.67
N SER A 255 1.09 1.42 11.66
CA SER A 255 1.47 1.87 12.99
C SER A 255 2.78 2.67 12.95
N ILE A 256 3.81 2.14 12.29
CA ILE A 256 5.11 2.79 12.13
C ILE A 256 4.96 4.13 11.41
N SER A 257 4.31 4.13 10.24
CA SER A 257 4.14 5.36 9.45
C SER A 257 3.31 6.42 10.19
N ALA A 258 2.32 6.01 10.99
CA ALA A 258 1.55 6.94 11.82
C ALA A 258 2.40 7.56 12.95
N ALA A 259 3.27 6.76 13.56
CA ALA A 259 4.15 7.24 14.62
C ALA A 259 5.19 8.25 14.09
N ILE A 260 5.83 7.93 12.94
CA ILE A 260 6.82 8.83 12.30
C ILE A 260 6.18 10.15 11.88
N ILE A 261 5.00 10.11 11.21
CA ILE A 261 4.34 11.34 10.76
C ILE A 261 3.83 12.18 11.94
N ARG A 262 3.36 11.54 13.02
CA ARG A 262 2.95 12.26 14.24
C ARG A 262 4.14 12.96 14.89
N GLU A 263 5.28 12.31 14.95
CA GLU A 263 6.53 12.89 15.46
C GLU A 263 6.99 14.06 14.59
N ALA A 264 7.04 13.87 13.28
CA ALA A 264 7.44 14.93 12.35
C ALA A 264 6.52 16.16 12.49
N LYS A 265 5.20 15.93 12.61
CA LYS A 265 4.25 17.01 12.84
C LYS A 265 4.48 17.73 14.17
N SER A 266 4.76 16.99 15.26
CA SER A 266 5.01 17.60 16.57
C SER A 266 6.31 18.40 16.63
N LEU A 267 7.32 18.01 15.85
CA LEU A 267 8.61 18.71 15.76
C LEU A 267 8.63 19.76 14.65
N ASN A 268 7.52 19.93 13.92
CA ASN A 268 7.44 20.77 12.74
C ASN A 268 8.57 20.43 11.74
N ALA A 269 8.71 19.15 11.36
CA ALA A 269 9.84 18.65 10.58
C ALA A 269 9.39 17.96 9.29
N ILE A 270 10.25 17.98 8.29
CA ILE A 270 10.16 17.19 7.05
C ILE A 270 10.67 15.78 7.34
N VAL A 271 10.17 14.77 6.63
CA VAL A 271 10.65 13.39 6.74
C VAL A 271 11.49 13.03 5.51
N ALA A 272 12.75 12.71 5.71
CA ALA A 272 13.63 12.18 4.66
C ALA A 272 13.71 10.65 4.76
N ILE A 273 13.51 9.96 3.64
CA ILE A 273 13.57 8.49 3.54
C ILE A 273 14.48 8.07 2.39
N GLU A 274 15.06 6.89 2.46
CA GLU A 274 15.85 6.35 1.35
C GLU A 274 14.99 5.99 0.13
N ASN A 275 15.50 6.30 -1.07
CA ASN A 275 14.91 5.83 -2.32
C ASN A 275 15.40 4.41 -2.65
N LEU A 276 14.72 3.42 -2.13
CA LEU A 276 15.04 2.00 -2.33
C LEU A 276 14.42 1.40 -3.62
N THR A 277 14.12 2.23 -4.62
CA THR A 277 13.64 1.75 -5.93
C THR A 277 14.69 0.85 -6.58
N GLY A 278 14.29 -0.33 -7.08
CA GLY A 278 15.20 -1.30 -7.69
C GLY A 278 16.07 -2.11 -6.71
N ILE A 279 15.89 -1.95 -5.39
CA ILE A 279 16.71 -2.67 -4.40
C ILE A 279 16.52 -4.19 -4.45
N ARG A 280 15.32 -4.66 -4.84
CA ARG A 280 15.04 -6.10 -4.94
C ARG A 280 15.79 -6.75 -6.07
N GLU A 281 15.82 -6.11 -7.23
CA GLU A 281 16.54 -6.57 -8.42
C GLU A 281 18.05 -6.66 -8.11
N ARG A 282 18.63 -5.59 -7.58
CA ARG A 282 20.05 -5.55 -7.16
C ARG A 282 20.36 -6.61 -6.11
N THR A 283 19.48 -6.78 -5.12
CA THR A 283 19.68 -7.74 -4.03
C THR A 283 19.53 -9.19 -4.49
N ASN A 284 18.69 -9.49 -5.50
CA ASN A 284 18.48 -10.83 -6.03
C ASN A 284 19.63 -11.31 -6.94
N GLN A 285 20.47 -10.40 -7.44
CA GLN A 285 21.68 -10.75 -8.21
C GLN A 285 22.77 -11.39 -7.34
N GLN A 286 22.73 -11.19 -6.02
CA GLN A 286 23.69 -11.78 -5.10
C GLN A 286 23.26 -13.19 -4.67
N PRO A 287 24.19 -14.17 -4.58
CA PRO A 287 23.91 -15.51 -4.08
C PRO A 287 23.43 -15.42 -2.61
N ARG A 288 22.29 -16.02 -2.33
CA ARG A 288 21.67 -16.03 -0.99
C ARG A 288 20.96 -17.32 -0.71
N ASN A 289 20.93 -17.73 0.56
CA ASN A 289 20.15 -18.87 0.97
C ASN A 289 18.63 -18.62 0.80
N LYS A 290 17.84 -19.68 0.76
CA LYS A 290 16.39 -19.65 0.52
C LYS A 290 15.65 -18.78 1.55
N THR A 291 16.08 -18.80 2.81
CA THR A 291 15.46 -18.05 3.89
C THR A 291 15.71 -16.54 3.75
N GLU A 292 16.94 -16.15 3.45
CA GLU A 292 17.28 -14.74 3.25
C GLU A 292 16.63 -14.17 1.99
N ARG A 293 16.57 -14.93 0.89
CA ARG A 293 15.85 -14.54 -0.33
C ARG A 293 14.37 -14.31 -0.03
N ARG A 294 13.73 -15.22 0.75
CA ARG A 294 12.34 -15.05 1.18
C ARG A 294 12.15 -13.80 2.05
N ARG A 295 13.03 -13.57 3.03
CA ARG A 295 12.97 -12.38 3.90
C ARG A 295 13.15 -11.08 3.10
N SER A 296 14.07 -11.05 2.14
CA SER A 296 14.28 -9.89 1.27
C SER A 296 13.07 -9.62 0.36
N ASN A 297 12.50 -10.65 -0.27
CA ASN A 297 11.32 -10.49 -1.13
C ASN A 297 10.06 -10.07 -0.34
N ASN A 298 9.96 -10.48 0.91
CA ASN A 298 8.84 -10.10 1.79
C ASN A 298 9.06 -8.76 2.51
N TRP A 299 10.18 -8.08 2.28
CA TRP A 299 10.42 -6.77 2.88
C TRP A 299 9.51 -5.71 2.27
N ALA A 300 8.57 -5.22 3.07
CA ALA A 300 7.48 -4.36 2.60
C ALA A 300 7.81 -2.86 2.71
N PHE A 301 9.06 -2.45 2.42
CA PHE A 301 9.50 -1.05 2.47
C PHE A 301 8.71 -0.15 1.51
N TYR A 302 8.38 -0.64 0.32
CA TYR A 302 7.57 0.12 -0.64
C TYR A 302 6.19 0.47 -0.07
N GLN A 303 5.54 -0.46 0.64
CA GLN A 303 4.28 -0.20 1.32
C GLN A 303 4.44 0.83 2.45
N LEU A 304 5.54 0.73 3.22
CA LEU A 304 5.83 1.68 4.30
C LEU A 304 6.07 3.09 3.72
N ARG A 305 6.86 3.21 2.64
CA ARG A 305 7.04 4.46 1.90
C ARG A 305 5.71 5.05 1.43
N GLN A 306 4.85 4.24 0.78
CA GLN A 306 3.53 4.70 0.35
C GLN A 306 2.69 5.21 1.54
N PHE A 307 2.75 4.51 2.68
CA PHE A 307 2.00 4.92 3.87
C PHE A 307 2.53 6.21 4.49
N LEU A 308 3.83 6.43 4.49
CA LEU A 308 4.44 7.70 4.90
C LEU A 308 4.00 8.82 3.97
N THR A 309 4.12 8.63 2.65
CA THR A 309 3.79 9.66 1.66
C THR A 309 2.34 10.11 1.77
N TYR A 310 1.36 9.19 1.74
CA TYR A 310 -0.05 9.63 1.79
C TYR A 310 -0.46 10.21 3.14
N LYS A 311 0.12 9.69 4.25
CA LYS A 311 -0.13 10.25 5.58
C LYS A 311 0.53 11.61 5.75
N GLY A 312 1.74 11.77 5.22
CA GLY A 312 2.43 13.05 5.18
C GLY A 312 1.57 14.10 4.48
N ILE A 313 1.12 13.83 3.27
CA ILE A 313 0.22 14.74 2.53
C ILE A 313 -1.01 15.08 3.37
N ARG A 314 -1.64 14.10 4.03
CA ARG A 314 -2.83 14.33 4.84
C ARG A 314 -2.60 15.20 6.09
N GLU A 315 -1.43 15.12 6.67
CA GLU A 315 -1.07 15.86 7.89
C GLU A 315 -0.24 17.13 7.60
N GLY A 316 0.02 17.44 6.32
CA GLY A 316 0.85 18.58 5.91
C GLY A 316 2.34 18.36 6.14
N VAL A 317 2.79 17.13 6.37
CA VAL A 317 4.20 16.78 6.54
C VAL A 317 4.78 16.37 5.20
N GLU A 318 5.80 17.08 4.74
CA GLU A 318 6.51 16.72 3.51
C GLU A 318 7.34 15.45 3.72
N VAL A 319 7.35 14.55 2.72
CA VAL A 319 8.13 13.30 2.73
C VAL A 319 9.00 13.29 1.48
N VAL A 320 10.30 13.45 1.66
CA VAL A 320 11.29 13.47 0.58
C VAL A 320 12.05 12.16 0.49
N ALA A 321 12.32 11.71 -0.74
CA ALA A 321 13.08 10.49 -0.98
C ALA A 321 14.50 10.89 -1.44
N VAL A 322 15.52 10.49 -0.66
CA VAL A 322 16.92 10.81 -0.92
C VAL A 322 17.67 9.63 -1.53
N ASN A 323 18.80 9.91 -2.19
CA ASN A 323 19.66 8.87 -2.75
C ASN A 323 20.30 8.05 -1.63
N PRO A 324 20.18 6.71 -1.61
CA PRO A 324 20.75 5.85 -0.58
C PRO A 324 22.24 5.53 -0.78
N ALA A 325 22.87 6.07 -1.82
CA ALA A 325 24.28 5.78 -2.08
C ALA A 325 25.15 6.16 -0.89
N TYR A 326 25.91 5.20 -0.38
CA TYR A 326 26.83 5.33 0.75
C TYR A 326 26.21 5.77 2.09
N SER A 327 24.90 5.97 2.21
CA SER A 327 24.27 6.41 3.48
C SER A 327 24.64 5.53 4.67
N SER A 328 24.82 4.23 4.46
CA SER A 328 25.18 3.25 5.49
C SER A 328 26.69 3.19 5.81
N GLN A 329 27.53 3.80 4.98
CA GLN A 329 28.99 3.78 5.11
C GLN A 329 29.58 5.16 5.46
N THR A 330 28.80 6.22 5.30
CA THR A 330 29.21 7.59 5.60
C THR A 330 29.03 7.91 7.08
N CYS A 331 30.00 8.54 7.69
CA CYS A 331 29.90 9.03 9.06
C CYS A 331 29.04 10.30 9.11
N HIS A 332 28.02 10.33 9.97
CA HIS A 332 27.15 11.50 10.12
C HIS A 332 27.86 12.73 10.71
N ARG A 333 29.01 12.55 11.38
CA ARG A 333 29.77 13.64 12.00
C ARG A 333 30.72 14.37 11.05
N CYS A 334 31.46 13.60 10.26
CA CYS A 334 32.52 14.15 9.43
C CYS A 334 32.40 13.82 7.94
N LEU A 335 31.36 13.10 7.54
CA LEU A 335 31.03 12.68 6.17
C LEU A 335 32.08 11.79 5.49
N HIS A 336 33.12 11.33 6.21
CA HIS A 336 34.08 10.35 5.69
C HIS A 336 33.49 8.95 5.71
N ILE A 337 33.99 8.10 4.82
CA ILE A 337 33.62 6.67 4.78
C ILE A 337 34.24 5.98 6.01
N GLY A 338 33.42 5.24 6.73
CA GLY A 338 33.81 4.45 7.88
C GLY A 338 33.51 2.97 7.70
N LEU A 339 33.86 2.20 8.70
CA LEU A 339 33.70 0.75 8.72
C LEU A 339 32.36 0.38 9.38
N ARG A 340 31.50 -0.31 8.64
CA ARG A 340 30.26 -0.89 9.16
C ARG A 340 30.45 -2.39 9.34
N SER A 341 30.25 -2.87 10.56
CA SER A 341 30.17 -4.29 10.88
C SER A 341 28.82 -4.58 11.53
N GLU A 342 27.93 -5.26 10.81
CA GLU A 342 26.56 -5.56 11.21
C GLU A 342 25.78 -4.36 11.77
N LYS A 343 25.70 -4.24 13.11
CA LYS A 343 24.99 -3.20 13.86
C LYS A 343 25.91 -2.09 14.41
N THR A 344 27.20 -2.23 14.21
CA THR A 344 28.19 -1.26 14.67
C THR A 344 28.77 -0.48 13.50
N PHE A 345 29.06 0.79 13.74
CA PHE A 345 29.75 1.67 12.82
C PHE A 345 30.92 2.33 13.54
N ARG A 346 32.08 2.41 12.89
CA ARG A 346 33.27 3.10 13.38
C ARG A 346 33.85 3.96 12.27
N CYS A 347 34.08 5.23 12.58
CA CYS A 347 34.76 6.16 11.70
C CYS A 347 36.24 6.18 12.03
N GLY A 348 37.09 5.85 11.05
CA GLY A 348 38.54 5.93 11.23
C GLY A 348 39.08 7.37 11.27
N HIS A 349 38.32 8.33 10.70
CA HIS A 349 38.75 9.73 10.63
C HIS A 349 38.47 10.51 11.93
N CYS A 350 37.20 10.56 12.39
CA CYS A 350 36.82 11.35 13.56
C CYS A 350 36.67 10.53 14.85
N GLY A 351 36.96 9.24 14.82
CA GLY A 351 36.89 8.35 15.99
C GLY A 351 35.47 8.01 16.44
N TRP A 352 34.40 8.54 15.80
CA TRP A 352 33.05 8.26 16.23
C TRP A 352 32.71 6.77 16.03
N HIS A 353 32.09 6.17 17.04
CA HIS A 353 31.57 4.81 16.97
C HIS A 353 30.18 4.75 17.58
N GLY A 354 29.35 3.84 17.10
CA GLY A 354 27.98 3.67 17.59
C GLY A 354 27.15 2.71 16.75
N HIS A 355 25.84 2.79 16.93
CA HIS A 355 24.91 1.93 16.20
C HIS A 355 24.83 2.34 14.73
N ALA A 356 25.01 1.38 13.82
CA ALA A 356 25.08 1.64 12.38
C ALA A 356 23.80 2.24 11.79
N ASP A 357 22.63 1.79 12.26
CA ASP A 357 21.34 2.29 11.76
C ASP A 357 21.03 3.69 12.33
N ASP A 358 21.59 4.09 13.50
CA ASP A 358 21.55 5.47 14.00
C ASP A 358 22.38 6.40 13.11
N ASN A 359 23.58 5.93 12.76
CA ASN A 359 24.43 6.66 11.84
C ASN A 359 23.74 6.85 10.49
N GLY A 360 23.19 5.78 9.93
CA GLY A 360 22.44 5.82 8.67
C GLY A 360 21.27 6.81 8.69
N ALA A 361 20.44 6.77 9.74
CA ALA A 361 19.30 7.69 9.88
C ALA A 361 19.76 9.16 9.95
N LYS A 362 20.86 9.46 10.67
CA LYS A 362 21.43 10.81 10.73
C LYS A 362 22.07 11.26 9.41
N VAL A 363 22.67 10.35 8.65
CA VAL A 363 23.16 10.66 7.30
C VAL A 363 21.99 10.98 6.36
N ILE A 364 20.90 10.23 6.44
CA ILE A 364 19.67 10.49 5.67
C ILE A 364 19.07 11.85 6.03
N GLU A 365 19.09 12.23 7.31
CA GLU A 365 18.71 13.57 7.77
C GLU A 365 19.56 14.66 7.12
N LEU A 366 20.88 14.53 7.13
CA LEU A 366 21.80 15.49 6.50
C LEU A 366 21.57 15.63 4.99
N ILE A 367 21.41 14.50 4.30
CA ILE A 367 21.07 14.51 2.86
C ILE A 367 19.69 15.15 2.64
N GLY A 368 18.72 14.85 3.50
CA GLY A 368 17.41 15.46 3.46
C GLY A 368 17.47 16.99 3.61
N LEU A 369 18.23 17.48 4.56
CA LEU A 369 18.48 18.91 4.76
C LEU A 369 19.08 19.56 3.51
N SER A 370 20.07 18.94 2.87
CA SER A 370 20.68 19.47 1.65
C SER A 370 19.74 19.53 0.45
N VAL A 371 18.81 18.57 0.35
CA VAL A 371 17.84 18.50 -0.74
C VAL A 371 16.70 19.52 -0.54
N THR A 372 16.24 19.71 0.69
CA THR A 372 15.12 20.61 1.00
C THR A 372 15.53 22.07 1.16
N GLN A 373 16.81 22.30 1.46
CA GLN A 373 17.37 23.64 1.69
C GLN A 373 18.74 23.82 1.00
N PRO A 374 18.78 23.80 -0.33
CA PRO A 374 20.04 23.83 -1.08
C PRO A 374 20.89 25.10 -0.83
N GLY A 375 20.27 26.20 -0.41
CA GLY A 375 20.97 27.46 -0.08
C GLY A 375 21.22 27.68 1.42
N GLY A 376 20.67 26.83 2.30
CA GLY A 376 20.66 27.03 3.75
C GLY A 376 21.43 26.01 4.57
N SER A 377 21.94 24.95 3.96
CA SER A 377 22.69 23.91 4.68
C SER A 377 24.13 24.36 4.97
N ARG A 378 24.27 25.30 5.89
CA ARG A 378 25.61 25.72 6.42
C ARG A 378 26.51 24.55 6.76
N ILE A 379 25.94 23.44 7.22
CA ILE A 379 26.64 22.20 7.59
C ILE A 379 27.30 21.54 6.36
N LEU A 380 26.60 21.45 5.22
CA LEU A 380 27.19 20.83 4.02
C LEU A 380 28.07 21.79 3.23
N SER A 381 27.80 23.09 3.21
CA SER A 381 28.67 24.07 2.59
C SER A 381 30.01 24.24 3.35
N CYS A 382 29.95 24.25 4.67
CA CYS A 382 31.17 24.24 5.50
C CYS A 382 31.91 22.90 5.39
N SER A 383 31.20 21.77 5.38
CA SER A 383 31.82 20.44 5.25
C SER A 383 32.42 20.19 3.87
N LEU A 384 31.85 20.73 2.79
CA LEU A 384 32.43 20.64 1.45
C LEU A 384 33.72 21.44 1.33
N GLN A 385 33.78 22.65 1.90
CA GLN A 385 35.04 23.43 1.99
C GLN A 385 36.07 22.71 2.84
N ASP A 386 35.70 22.21 4.01
CA ASP A 386 36.55 21.41 4.88
C ASP A 386 37.00 20.09 4.24
N MET A 387 36.10 19.43 3.46
CA MET A 387 36.44 18.19 2.74
C MET A 387 37.43 18.45 1.60
N VAL A 388 37.29 19.55 0.87
CA VAL A 388 38.23 19.93 -0.20
C VAL A 388 39.60 20.27 0.41
N LEU A 389 39.63 21.01 1.51
CA LEU A 389 40.91 21.34 2.22
C LEU A 389 41.58 20.09 2.80
N ARG A 390 40.78 19.16 3.39
CA ARG A 390 41.35 17.93 4.01
C ARG A 390 41.63 16.83 2.97
N ALA A 391 40.99 16.82 1.81
CA ALA A 391 41.37 15.93 0.69
C ALA A 391 42.73 16.33 0.09
N ALA A 392 43.08 17.63 0.16
CA ALA A 392 44.39 18.12 -0.24
C ALA A 392 45.50 17.76 0.76
N GLU A 393 45.15 17.48 2.04
CA GLU A 393 46.07 17.10 3.09
C GLU A 393 46.19 15.58 3.32
N SER A 394 45.39 14.76 2.64
CA SER A 394 45.49 13.29 2.76
C SER A 394 46.64 12.79 1.90
N PRO A 395 47.61 12.04 2.48
CA PRO A 395 48.63 11.40 1.68
C PRO A 395 47.97 10.42 0.72
N ALA A 396 48.39 10.46 -0.53
CA ALA A 396 47.97 9.49 -1.56
C ALA A 396 48.20 8.07 -1.05
N LEU A 397 47.14 7.24 -1.08
CA LEU A 397 47.22 5.80 -0.88
C LEU A 397 47.89 5.13 -2.07
#